data_9e8fb758a1a7aa889cf717dc475cf40f
#
_entry.id   9e8fb758a1a7aa889cf717dc475cf40f
#
_cell.length_a   1.000
_cell.length_b   1.000
_cell.length_c   1.000
_cell.angle_alpha   90.00
_cell.angle_beta   90.00
_cell.angle_gamma   90.00
#
_symmetry.space_group_name_H-M   'P 1'
#
loop_
_entity.id
_entity.type
_entity.pdbx_description
1 polymer ?
#
loop_
_entity_poly.entity_id
_entity_poly.type
_entity_poly.pdbx_seq_one_letter_code
_entity_poly.pdbx_strand_id
1 'polypeptide(L)'
;MGVLYGRAFGQQALLDAWDEVRDAALADGRPDSEVDAFEADAARRLDGLATALAAGEWVPEPVRRVELPKPEGGVRVLGIPTLTDRVVERALLHVLDPVVDPLLLPWSFAYRRGLGAKDALAALAEARDEGMTWVARADIRDCFATIPQWEIMRRLRTVVDDQRVVHLVGMLIDRPVRGARTDPGARGLGLHQGSVLSPLLSNLYLDTFDRGMLQAGWRAIRYSDDLAVATASRADAERALISVFTELEAIRLEINTGKSHVVSFDEASDFSANSPRRPQSPAAKCSPTRWKPSSTSTDRGLWSGPAATD
;
A
#
# COMPACT_ATOMS: atom_id res chain seq x y z
N MET A 1 -23.44 -17.39 0.06
CA MET A 1 -22.40 -16.64 0.81
C MET A 1 -21.18 -16.57 -0.10
N GLY A 2 -20.63 -15.39 -0.34
CA GLY A 2 -19.44 -15.26 -1.20
C GLY A 2 -18.26 -16.05 -0.63
N VAL A 3 -17.45 -16.66 -1.49
CA VAL A 3 -16.37 -17.57 -1.04
C VAL A 3 -15.32 -16.81 -0.21
N LEU A 4 -14.94 -15.59 -0.63
CA LEU A 4 -13.95 -14.77 0.09
C LEU A 4 -14.50 -14.27 1.42
N TYR A 5 -15.76 -13.85 1.46
CA TYR A 5 -16.41 -13.39 2.68
C TYR A 5 -16.47 -14.50 3.75
N GLY A 6 -16.87 -15.71 3.35
CA GLY A 6 -16.91 -16.84 4.27
C GLY A 6 -15.53 -17.26 4.78
N ARG A 7 -14.49 -17.13 3.95
CA ARG A 7 -13.10 -17.38 4.35
C ARG A 7 -12.55 -16.31 5.29
N ALA A 8 -12.89 -15.04 5.07
CA ALA A 8 -12.42 -13.93 5.91
C ALA A 8 -13.00 -13.98 7.32
N PHE A 9 -14.27 -14.37 7.47
CA PHE A 9 -15.02 -14.21 8.71
C PHE A 9 -15.47 -15.53 9.35
N GLY A 10 -14.84 -16.64 8.99
CA GLY A 10 -14.90 -17.87 9.76
C GLY A 10 -14.23 -17.68 11.13
N GLN A 11 -14.67 -18.44 12.13
CA GLN A 11 -14.20 -18.32 13.51
C GLN A 11 -12.67 -18.36 13.63
N GLN A 12 -12.01 -19.30 12.97
CA GLN A 12 -10.54 -19.39 12.98
C GLN A 12 -9.87 -18.17 12.32
N ALA A 13 -10.41 -17.68 11.21
CA ALA A 13 -9.85 -16.51 10.53
C ALA A 13 -9.91 -15.23 11.38
N LEU A 14 -10.97 -15.07 12.18
CA LEU A 14 -11.09 -13.96 13.12
C LEU A 14 -10.15 -14.12 14.31
N LEU A 15 -9.91 -15.34 14.80
CA LEU A 15 -8.91 -15.61 15.83
C LEU A 15 -7.50 -15.30 15.33
N ASP A 16 -7.13 -15.78 14.14
CA ASP A 16 -5.83 -15.51 13.54
C ASP A 16 -5.62 -13.99 13.32
N ALA A 17 -6.66 -13.30 12.88
CA ALA A 17 -6.64 -11.84 12.70
C ALA A 17 -6.50 -11.10 14.04
N TRP A 18 -7.17 -11.58 15.10
CA TRP A 18 -7.03 -11.02 16.45
C TRP A 18 -5.60 -11.19 16.97
N ASP A 19 -5.01 -12.38 16.87
CA ASP A 19 -3.66 -12.65 17.33
C ASP A 19 -2.64 -11.68 16.66
N GLU A 20 -2.75 -11.46 15.35
CA GLU A 20 -1.90 -10.50 14.65
C GLU A 20 -2.15 -9.05 15.10
N VAL A 21 -3.40 -8.65 15.34
CA VAL A 21 -3.74 -7.31 15.83
C VAL A 21 -3.19 -7.08 17.23
N ARG A 22 -3.34 -8.06 18.12
CA ARG A 22 -2.80 -8.04 19.49
C ARG A 22 -1.28 -7.93 19.47
N ASP A 23 -0.61 -8.81 18.73
CA ASP A 23 0.84 -8.85 18.66
C ASP A 23 1.41 -7.54 18.08
N ALA A 24 0.74 -6.94 17.09
CA ALA A 24 1.12 -5.64 16.54
C ALA A 24 0.91 -4.49 17.53
N ALA A 25 -0.14 -4.54 18.35
CA ALA A 25 -0.42 -3.52 19.36
C ALA A 25 0.59 -3.57 20.52
N LEU A 26 1.07 -4.76 20.89
CA LEU A 26 2.03 -4.97 21.98
C LEU A 26 3.49 -4.98 21.51
N ALA A 27 3.75 -4.74 20.26
CA ALA A 27 5.10 -4.86 19.67
C ALA A 27 6.13 -3.87 20.23
N ASP A 28 5.70 -2.76 20.79
CA ASP A 28 6.57 -1.77 21.45
C ASP A 28 6.87 -2.12 22.92
N GLY A 29 6.31 -3.22 23.43
CA GLY A 29 6.47 -3.71 24.81
C GLY A 29 5.73 -2.90 25.85
N ARG A 30 4.81 -2.02 25.44
CA ARG A 30 4.00 -1.22 26.36
C ARG A 30 2.67 -1.90 26.64
N PRO A 31 2.16 -1.84 27.89
CA PRO A 31 0.81 -2.28 28.20
C PRO A 31 -0.22 -1.47 27.41
N ASP A 32 -1.22 -2.16 26.87
CA ASP A 32 -2.36 -1.53 26.20
C ASP A 32 -3.66 -2.03 26.86
N SER A 33 -4.30 -1.15 27.61
CA SER A 33 -5.51 -1.48 28.36
C SER A 33 -6.71 -1.83 27.47
N GLU A 34 -6.75 -1.37 26.21
CA GLU A 34 -7.78 -1.77 25.26
C GLU A 34 -7.55 -3.22 24.81
N VAL A 35 -6.28 -3.60 24.59
CA VAL A 35 -5.89 -4.97 24.25
C VAL A 35 -6.20 -5.91 25.42
N ASP A 36 -5.79 -5.54 26.64
CA ASP A 36 -6.05 -6.35 27.83
C ASP A 36 -7.56 -6.58 28.05
N ALA A 37 -8.37 -5.53 27.88
CA ALA A 37 -9.84 -5.61 28.00
C ALA A 37 -10.49 -6.41 26.87
N PHE A 38 -9.90 -6.44 25.68
CA PHE A 38 -10.38 -7.26 24.58
C PHE A 38 -10.03 -8.73 24.81
N GLU A 39 -8.77 -9.00 25.19
CA GLU A 39 -8.23 -10.34 25.44
C GLU A 39 -9.02 -11.08 26.55
N ALA A 40 -9.37 -10.38 27.64
CA ALA A 40 -10.15 -10.95 28.74
C ALA A 40 -11.49 -11.57 28.31
N ASP A 41 -12.02 -11.19 27.14
CA ASP A 41 -13.32 -11.64 26.64
C ASP A 41 -13.28 -11.90 25.11
N ALA A 42 -12.10 -12.19 24.58
CA ALA A 42 -11.86 -12.28 23.14
C ALA A 42 -12.79 -13.30 22.45
N ALA A 43 -12.92 -14.49 23.01
CA ALA A 43 -13.76 -15.54 22.43
C ALA A 43 -15.21 -15.08 22.23
N ARG A 44 -15.83 -14.48 23.24
CA ARG A 44 -17.20 -13.97 23.16
C ARG A 44 -17.33 -12.81 22.18
N ARG A 45 -16.36 -11.89 22.19
CA ARG A 45 -16.33 -10.73 21.27
C ARG A 45 -16.23 -11.17 19.82
N LEU A 46 -15.33 -12.11 19.52
CA LEU A 46 -15.12 -12.63 18.17
C LEU A 46 -16.32 -13.44 17.67
N ASP A 47 -16.97 -14.22 18.54
CA ASP A 47 -18.20 -14.95 18.21
C ASP A 47 -19.37 -13.99 17.90
N GLY A 48 -19.53 -12.95 18.72
CA GLY A 48 -20.50 -11.88 18.46
C GLY A 48 -20.20 -11.12 17.16
N LEU A 49 -18.92 -10.85 16.88
CA LEU A 49 -18.48 -10.21 15.64
C LEU A 49 -18.78 -11.10 14.42
N ALA A 50 -18.46 -12.40 14.49
CA ALA A 50 -18.77 -13.37 13.44
C ALA A 50 -20.27 -13.40 13.13
N THR A 51 -21.10 -13.40 14.18
CA THR A 51 -22.56 -13.40 14.07
C THR A 51 -23.06 -12.12 13.40
N ALA A 52 -22.62 -10.96 13.85
CA ALA A 52 -23.00 -9.66 13.27
C ALA A 52 -22.57 -9.53 11.80
N LEU A 53 -21.35 -9.96 11.46
CA LEU A 53 -20.86 -10.00 10.08
C LEU A 53 -21.69 -10.97 9.22
N ALA A 54 -22.01 -12.17 9.72
CA ALA A 54 -22.81 -13.13 8.98
C ALA A 54 -24.22 -12.59 8.68
N ALA A 55 -24.84 -11.90 9.65
CA ALA A 55 -26.13 -11.24 9.51
C ALA A 55 -26.08 -9.98 8.59
N GLY A 56 -24.90 -9.42 8.35
CA GLY A 56 -24.75 -8.13 7.64
C GLY A 56 -25.13 -6.92 8.49
N GLU A 57 -25.12 -7.09 9.80
CA GLU A 57 -25.48 -6.03 10.77
C GLU A 57 -24.26 -5.26 11.30
N TRP A 58 -23.06 -5.77 11.05
CA TRP A 58 -21.84 -5.08 11.47
C TRP A 58 -21.59 -3.82 10.65
N VAL A 59 -21.29 -2.71 11.34
CA VAL A 59 -20.95 -1.42 10.75
C VAL A 59 -19.64 -0.92 11.39
N PRO A 60 -18.67 -0.44 10.60
CA PRO A 60 -17.41 0.07 11.14
C PRO A 60 -17.63 1.34 11.97
N GLU A 61 -16.87 1.48 13.05
CA GLU A 61 -16.88 2.69 13.85
C GLU A 61 -16.07 3.83 13.21
N PRO A 62 -16.38 5.10 13.57
CA PRO A 62 -15.54 6.24 13.18
C PRO A 62 -14.10 6.06 13.67
N VAL A 63 -13.12 6.31 12.80
CA VAL A 63 -11.71 6.26 13.19
C VAL A 63 -11.35 7.38 14.16
N ARG A 64 -10.46 7.11 15.12
CA ARG A 64 -9.93 8.10 16.05
C ARG A 64 -8.82 8.90 15.36
N ARG A 65 -8.94 10.22 15.34
CA ARG A 65 -7.92 11.12 14.79
C ARG A 65 -6.73 11.23 15.73
N VAL A 66 -5.52 11.02 15.19
CA VAL A 66 -4.25 11.25 15.87
C VAL A 66 -3.36 12.09 14.97
N GLU A 67 -2.78 13.14 15.53
CA GLU A 67 -1.86 14.03 14.82
C GLU A 67 -0.43 13.72 15.23
N LEU A 68 0.44 13.47 14.26
CA LEU A 68 1.86 13.25 14.45
C LEU A 68 2.65 14.35 13.72
N PRO A 69 3.62 15.02 14.42
CA PRO A 69 4.47 16.00 13.75
C PRO A 69 5.33 15.32 12.66
N LYS A 70 5.45 15.97 11.49
CA LYS A 70 6.40 15.55 10.46
C LYS A 70 7.79 16.12 10.76
N PRO A 71 8.89 15.39 10.50
CA PRO A 71 10.27 15.91 10.73
C PRO A 71 10.58 17.19 9.97
N GLU A 72 10.05 17.32 8.76
CA GLU A 72 10.19 18.48 7.87
C GLU A 72 9.20 19.61 8.16
N GLY A 73 8.43 19.52 9.25
CA GLY A 73 7.37 20.46 9.60
C GLY A 73 5.98 20.01 9.09
N GLY A 74 4.94 20.57 9.72
CA GLY A 74 3.54 20.17 9.48
C GLY A 74 3.11 18.94 10.29
N VAL A 75 1.92 18.43 9.97
CA VAL A 75 1.27 17.35 10.73
C VAL A 75 0.86 16.22 9.79
N ARG A 76 1.09 14.99 10.22
CA ARG A 76 0.50 13.79 9.61
C ARG A 76 -0.74 13.39 10.42
N VAL A 77 -1.87 13.31 9.77
CA VAL A 77 -3.13 12.88 10.40
C VAL A 77 -3.30 11.37 10.21
N LEU A 78 -3.38 10.63 11.32
CA LEU A 78 -3.71 9.21 11.31
C LEU A 78 -5.18 9.03 11.68
N GLY A 79 -5.85 8.11 11.01
CA GLY A 79 -7.17 7.61 11.37
C GLY A 79 -7.02 6.21 11.99
N ILE A 80 -7.08 6.12 13.31
CA ILE A 80 -6.87 4.86 14.03
C ILE A 80 -8.21 4.14 14.21
N PRO A 81 -8.40 2.94 13.62
CA PRO A 81 -9.58 2.12 13.82
C PRO A 81 -9.67 1.57 15.25
N THR A 82 -10.87 1.19 15.69
CA THR A 82 -11.07 0.39 16.91
C THR A 82 -10.39 -0.97 16.80
N LEU A 83 -10.15 -1.66 17.92
CA LEU A 83 -9.57 -3.01 17.88
C LEU A 83 -10.45 -3.98 17.08
N THR A 84 -11.78 -3.91 17.25
CA THR A 84 -12.73 -4.73 16.49
C THR A 84 -12.60 -4.47 14.99
N ASP A 85 -12.55 -3.20 14.57
CA ASP A 85 -12.40 -2.84 13.16
C ASP A 85 -11.05 -3.31 12.60
N ARG A 86 -9.97 -3.24 13.39
CA ARG A 86 -8.65 -3.76 12.99
C ARG A 86 -8.68 -5.27 12.75
N VAL A 87 -9.44 -6.02 13.57
CA VAL A 87 -9.63 -7.46 13.34
C VAL A 87 -10.34 -7.71 12.02
N VAL A 88 -11.42 -6.97 11.73
CA VAL A 88 -12.14 -7.08 10.45
C VAL A 88 -11.25 -6.72 9.27
N GLU A 89 -10.51 -5.61 9.37
CA GLU A 89 -9.56 -5.20 8.32
C GLU A 89 -8.45 -6.24 8.11
N ARG A 90 -7.93 -6.83 9.19
CA ARG A 90 -6.89 -7.86 9.11
C ARG A 90 -7.42 -9.13 8.46
N ALA A 91 -8.60 -9.58 8.83
CA ALA A 91 -9.26 -10.74 8.23
C ALA A 91 -9.54 -10.52 6.73
N LEU A 92 -9.96 -9.31 6.34
CA LEU A 92 -10.10 -8.93 4.92
C LEU A 92 -8.76 -8.93 4.19
N LEU A 93 -7.71 -8.40 4.81
CA LEU A 93 -6.38 -8.38 4.22
C LEU A 93 -5.89 -9.80 3.89
N HIS A 94 -6.13 -10.78 4.77
CA HIS A 94 -5.74 -12.17 4.54
C HIS A 94 -6.35 -12.78 3.27
N VAL A 95 -7.55 -12.36 2.89
CA VAL A 95 -8.22 -12.90 1.69
C VAL A 95 -8.03 -12.02 0.46
N LEU A 96 -7.76 -10.72 0.63
CA LEU A 96 -7.56 -9.78 -0.47
C LEU A 96 -6.11 -9.76 -0.97
N ASP A 97 -5.13 -9.87 -0.07
CA ASP A 97 -3.71 -9.85 -0.41
C ASP A 97 -3.34 -10.93 -1.46
N PRO A 98 -3.76 -12.22 -1.31
CA PRO A 98 -3.50 -13.25 -2.33
C PRO A 98 -4.19 -13.00 -3.68
N VAL A 99 -5.22 -12.15 -3.73
CA VAL A 99 -5.92 -11.78 -4.96
C VAL A 99 -5.26 -10.59 -5.65
N VAL A 100 -4.84 -9.59 -4.86
CA VAL A 100 -4.33 -8.32 -5.37
C VAL A 100 -2.82 -8.38 -5.66
N ASP A 101 -2.02 -8.97 -4.75
CA ASP A 101 -0.55 -8.95 -4.87
C ASP A 101 -0.02 -9.55 -6.19
N PRO A 102 -0.57 -10.68 -6.72
CA PRO A 102 -0.12 -11.23 -8.01
C PRO A 102 -0.40 -10.34 -9.23
N LEU A 103 -1.28 -9.34 -9.10
CA LEU A 103 -1.62 -8.41 -10.17
C LEU A 103 -0.62 -7.26 -10.29
N LEU A 104 0.08 -6.96 -9.20
CA LEU A 104 1.03 -5.83 -9.12
C LEU A 104 2.29 -6.12 -9.91
N LEU A 105 2.82 -5.10 -10.55
CA LEU A 105 4.09 -5.23 -11.28
C LEU A 105 5.25 -5.57 -10.31
N PRO A 106 6.30 -6.27 -10.80
CA PRO A 106 7.41 -6.71 -9.95
C PRO A 106 8.26 -5.56 -9.40
N TRP A 107 8.12 -4.35 -9.96
CA TRP A 107 8.86 -3.15 -9.54
C TRP A 107 8.11 -2.29 -8.50
N SER A 108 6.98 -2.75 -7.99
CA SER A 108 6.27 -2.20 -6.84
C SER A 108 6.63 -3.00 -5.59
N PHE A 109 7.27 -2.40 -4.59
CA PHE A 109 7.92 -3.12 -3.50
C PHE A 109 7.28 -2.91 -2.12
N ALA A 110 6.66 -1.75 -1.88
CA ALA A 110 6.11 -1.45 -0.56
C ALA A 110 4.85 -2.25 -0.25
N TYR A 111 4.69 -2.63 1.03
CA TYR A 111 3.50 -3.27 1.57
C TYR A 111 3.18 -4.66 0.99
N ARG A 112 4.16 -5.33 0.41
CA ARG A 112 4.06 -6.67 -0.18
C ARG A 112 4.82 -7.68 0.66
N ARG A 113 4.30 -8.90 0.77
CA ARG A 113 4.93 -9.96 1.55
C ARG A 113 6.28 -10.34 0.97
N GLY A 114 7.31 -10.37 1.84
CA GLY A 114 8.67 -10.76 1.45
C GLY A 114 9.43 -9.69 0.66
N LEU A 115 8.82 -8.54 0.36
CA LEU A 115 9.46 -7.40 -0.30
C LEU A 115 9.58 -6.21 0.65
N GLY A 116 10.59 -5.36 0.43
CA GLY A 116 10.83 -4.18 1.25
C GLY A 116 11.74 -3.15 0.57
N ALA A 117 12.16 -2.14 1.31
CA ALA A 117 13.01 -1.07 0.79
C ALA A 117 14.36 -1.60 0.26
N LYS A 118 14.88 -2.69 0.83
CA LYS A 118 16.12 -3.32 0.36
C LYS A 118 15.98 -3.88 -1.06
N ASP A 119 14.81 -4.43 -1.39
CA ASP A 119 14.56 -4.99 -2.71
C ASP A 119 14.39 -3.88 -3.76
N ALA A 120 13.74 -2.76 -3.40
CA ALA A 120 13.68 -1.57 -4.25
C ALA A 120 15.07 -0.97 -4.52
N LEU A 121 15.92 -0.90 -3.49
CA LEU A 121 17.31 -0.45 -3.63
C LEU A 121 18.14 -1.42 -4.45
N ALA A 122 17.94 -2.73 -4.31
CA ALA A 122 18.62 -3.75 -5.12
C ALA A 122 18.23 -3.61 -6.60
N ALA A 123 16.95 -3.37 -6.91
CA ALA A 123 16.50 -3.12 -8.28
C ALA A 123 17.12 -1.85 -8.89
N LEU A 124 17.32 -0.80 -8.09
CA LEU A 124 18.04 0.41 -8.54
C LEU A 124 19.54 0.13 -8.76
N ALA A 125 20.17 -0.64 -7.88
CA ALA A 125 21.57 -1.03 -8.03
C ALA A 125 21.77 -1.90 -9.28
N GLU A 126 20.87 -2.84 -9.55
CA GLU A 126 20.87 -3.65 -10.78
C GLU A 126 20.79 -2.77 -12.03
N ALA A 127 19.86 -1.80 -12.05
CA ALA A 127 19.75 -0.86 -13.16
C ALA A 127 21.05 -0.05 -13.38
N ARG A 128 21.71 0.38 -12.29
CA ARG A 128 23.02 1.07 -12.39
C ARG A 128 24.08 0.14 -12.99
N ASP A 129 24.15 -1.12 -12.56
CA ASP A 129 25.11 -2.10 -13.04
C ASP A 129 24.85 -2.47 -14.51
N GLU A 130 23.60 -2.30 -15.01
CA GLU A 130 23.21 -2.37 -16.42
C GLU A 130 23.59 -1.12 -17.22
N GLY A 131 24.21 -0.11 -16.61
CA GLY A 131 24.74 1.10 -17.27
C GLY A 131 23.80 2.31 -17.20
N MET A 132 22.74 2.26 -16.40
CA MET A 132 21.93 3.44 -16.12
C MET A 132 22.71 4.36 -15.19
N THR A 133 22.89 5.63 -15.58
CA THR A 133 23.72 6.59 -14.84
C THR A 133 22.91 7.75 -14.25
N TRP A 134 21.65 7.87 -14.61
CA TRP A 134 20.73 8.92 -14.17
C TRP A 134 19.45 8.35 -13.59
N VAL A 135 18.87 9.08 -12.65
CA VAL A 135 17.60 8.72 -12.00
C VAL A 135 16.64 9.90 -12.01
N ALA A 136 15.44 9.70 -12.54
CA ALA A 136 14.31 10.56 -12.27
C ALA A 136 13.68 10.13 -10.95
N ARG A 137 13.77 10.98 -9.92
CA ARG A 137 13.10 10.77 -8.62
C ARG A 137 11.84 11.59 -8.55
N ALA A 138 10.79 11.00 -8.00
CA ALA A 138 9.54 11.70 -7.74
C ALA A 138 8.89 11.20 -6.45
N ASP A 139 8.07 12.06 -5.85
CA ASP A 139 7.27 11.79 -4.66
C ASP A 139 5.83 12.23 -4.95
N ILE A 140 4.86 11.43 -4.56
CA ILE A 140 3.44 11.74 -4.77
C ILE A 140 2.96 12.60 -3.61
N ARG A 141 2.40 13.78 -3.92
CA ARG A 141 1.88 14.70 -2.91
C ARG A 141 0.70 14.09 -2.17
N ASP A 142 0.82 13.99 -0.84
CA ASP A 142 -0.24 13.52 0.07
C ASP A 142 -1.00 12.28 -0.43
N CYS A 143 -0.28 11.33 -1.05
CA CYS A 143 -0.79 10.19 -1.81
C CYS A 143 -2.04 9.54 -1.17
N PHE A 144 -1.92 9.08 0.10
CA PHE A 144 -3.05 8.43 0.79
C PHE A 144 -4.26 9.34 0.98
N ALA A 145 -4.07 10.66 1.09
CA ALA A 145 -5.16 11.60 1.33
C ALA A 145 -5.90 12.02 0.05
N THR A 146 -5.29 11.80 -1.11
CA THR A 146 -5.80 12.31 -2.40
C THR A 146 -6.35 11.23 -3.31
N ILE A 147 -6.14 9.95 -3.03
CA ILE A 147 -6.66 8.84 -3.83
C ILE A 147 -8.20 8.86 -3.85
N PRO A 148 -8.84 8.89 -5.04
CA PRO A 148 -10.30 8.85 -5.14
C PRO A 148 -10.86 7.48 -4.74
N GLN A 149 -11.70 7.43 -3.71
CA GLN A 149 -12.28 6.18 -3.18
C GLN A 149 -13.13 5.45 -4.22
N TRP A 150 -13.87 6.18 -5.07
CA TRP A 150 -14.71 5.58 -6.10
C TRP A 150 -13.88 4.80 -7.13
N GLU A 151 -12.67 5.26 -7.42
CA GLU A 151 -11.77 4.61 -8.37
C GLU A 151 -11.18 3.33 -7.77
N ILE A 152 -10.79 3.36 -6.47
CA ILE A 152 -10.40 2.15 -5.74
C ILE A 152 -11.53 1.12 -5.81
N MET A 153 -12.76 1.54 -5.52
CA MET A 153 -13.92 0.65 -5.52
C MET A 153 -14.24 0.11 -6.92
N ARG A 154 -14.05 0.92 -7.96
CA ARG A 154 -14.18 0.49 -9.35
C ARG A 154 -13.16 -0.62 -9.68
N ARG A 155 -11.89 -0.44 -9.28
CA ARG A 155 -10.82 -1.41 -9.49
C ARG A 155 -11.03 -2.67 -8.68
N LEU A 156 -11.38 -2.52 -7.41
CA LEU A 156 -11.63 -3.67 -6.54
C LEU A 156 -12.71 -4.59 -7.14
N ARG A 157 -13.78 -4.01 -7.74
CA ARG A 157 -14.82 -4.77 -8.42
C ARG A 157 -14.36 -5.52 -9.68
N THR A 158 -13.24 -5.15 -10.28
CA THR A 158 -12.68 -5.88 -11.43
C THR A 158 -11.87 -7.11 -11.02
N VAL A 159 -11.44 -7.18 -9.77
CA VAL A 159 -10.56 -8.26 -9.27
C VAL A 159 -11.20 -9.11 -8.16
N VAL A 160 -12.29 -8.64 -7.56
CA VAL A 160 -13.01 -9.31 -6.48
C VAL A 160 -14.48 -9.44 -6.85
N ASP A 161 -14.92 -10.68 -7.13
CA ASP A 161 -16.32 -10.97 -7.48
C ASP A 161 -17.26 -11.01 -6.26
N ASP A 162 -16.72 -11.15 -5.05
CA ASP A 162 -17.51 -11.23 -3.82
C ASP A 162 -18.03 -9.85 -3.42
N GLN A 163 -19.30 -9.58 -3.78
CA GLN A 163 -19.95 -8.29 -3.55
C GLN A 163 -20.06 -7.92 -2.07
N ARG A 164 -20.11 -8.90 -1.15
CA ARG A 164 -20.11 -8.63 0.30
C ARG A 164 -18.76 -8.10 0.75
N VAL A 165 -17.66 -8.65 0.26
CA VAL A 165 -16.30 -8.15 0.50
C VAL A 165 -16.15 -6.74 -0.05
N VAL A 166 -16.57 -6.52 -1.30
CA VAL A 166 -16.51 -5.19 -1.94
C VAL A 166 -17.31 -4.16 -1.16
N HIS A 167 -18.53 -4.50 -0.73
CA HIS A 167 -19.38 -3.61 0.07
C HIS A 167 -18.72 -3.25 1.41
N LEU A 168 -18.16 -4.25 2.10
CA LEU A 168 -17.51 -4.06 3.40
C LEU A 168 -16.25 -3.18 3.29
N VAL A 169 -15.43 -3.37 2.26
CA VAL A 169 -14.29 -2.49 1.98
C VAL A 169 -14.78 -1.05 1.74
N GLY A 170 -15.89 -0.88 0.99
CA GLY A 170 -16.49 0.44 0.78
C GLY A 170 -16.88 1.13 2.09
N MET A 171 -17.53 0.41 3.01
CA MET A 171 -17.86 0.96 4.33
C MET A 171 -16.62 1.34 5.15
N LEU A 172 -15.56 0.53 5.07
CA LEU A 172 -14.33 0.77 5.82
C LEU A 172 -13.56 2.00 5.32
N ILE A 173 -13.54 2.27 4.02
CA ILE A 173 -12.83 3.44 3.49
C ILE A 173 -13.63 4.74 3.61
N ASP A 174 -14.97 4.67 3.59
CA ASP A 174 -15.87 5.84 3.68
C ASP A 174 -16.22 6.22 5.14
N ARG A 175 -15.77 5.46 6.13
CA ARG A 175 -16.10 5.72 7.53
C ARG A 175 -15.57 7.09 7.98
N PRO A 176 -16.33 7.82 8.83
CA PRO A 176 -15.95 9.16 9.26
C PRO A 176 -14.76 9.15 10.23
N VAL A 177 -14.09 10.30 10.34
CA VAL A 177 -13.06 10.57 11.35
C VAL A 177 -13.74 11.27 12.53
N ARG A 178 -13.59 10.69 13.74
CA ARG A 178 -14.21 11.24 14.97
C ARG A 178 -13.68 12.64 15.25
N GLY A 179 -14.57 13.61 15.41
CA GLY A 179 -14.22 14.99 15.73
C GLY A 179 -13.66 15.82 14.56
N ALA A 180 -13.55 15.26 13.36
CA ALA A 180 -13.22 16.06 12.19
C ALA A 180 -14.45 16.81 11.68
N ARG A 181 -14.28 18.11 11.37
CA ARG A 181 -15.25 18.82 10.53
C ARG A 181 -15.09 18.22 9.13
N THR A 182 -16.11 17.59 8.61
CA THR A 182 -16.13 17.10 7.24
C THR A 182 -16.02 18.30 6.30
N ASP A 183 -14.89 18.41 5.61
CA ASP A 183 -14.80 19.28 4.44
C ASP A 183 -15.66 18.63 3.34
N PRO A 184 -16.72 19.28 2.84
CA PRO A 184 -17.53 18.71 1.78
C PRO A 184 -16.72 18.39 0.51
N GLY A 185 -15.60 19.10 0.26
CA GLY A 185 -14.70 18.87 -0.85
C GLY A 185 -13.81 17.61 -0.69
N ALA A 186 -13.64 17.12 0.54
CA ALA A 186 -12.85 15.93 0.84
C ALA A 186 -13.68 14.62 0.84
N ARG A 187 -14.99 14.68 0.62
CA ARG A 187 -15.84 13.48 0.55
C ARG A 187 -15.44 12.59 -0.62
N GLY A 188 -15.29 11.30 -0.33
CA GLY A 188 -14.91 10.30 -1.34
C GLY A 188 -13.44 10.36 -1.74
N LEU A 189 -12.60 11.09 -1.00
CA LEU A 189 -11.15 11.15 -1.17
C LEU A 189 -10.43 10.54 0.04
N GLY A 190 -9.32 9.91 -0.28
CA GLY A 190 -8.34 9.45 0.70
C GLY A 190 -8.62 8.09 1.33
N LEU A 191 -7.52 7.51 1.77
CA LEU A 191 -7.46 6.29 2.58
C LEU A 191 -6.95 6.65 3.98
N HIS A 192 -7.53 6.05 5.01
CA HIS A 192 -7.11 6.30 6.38
C HIS A 192 -5.68 5.81 6.64
N GLN A 193 -4.76 6.73 6.93
CA GLN A 193 -3.43 6.37 7.42
C GLN A 193 -3.56 5.79 8.84
N GLY A 194 -3.37 4.46 8.95
CA GLY A 194 -3.59 3.69 10.18
C GLY A 194 -4.48 2.47 9.99
N SER A 195 -5.25 2.40 8.89
CA SER A 195 -5.92 1.19 8.45
C SER A 195 -4.93 0.22 7.80
N VAL A 196 -5.02 -1.05 8.12
CA VAL A 196 -4.13 -2.08 7.53
C VAL A 196 -4.51 -2.42 6.09
N LEU A 197 -5.71 -2.07 5.64
CA LEU A 197 -6.15 -2.23 4.25
C LEU A 197 -5.64 -1.11 3.33
N SER A 198 -5.41 0.08 3.86
CA SER A 198 -5.04 1.24 3.06
C SER A 198 -3.79 1.02 2.18
N PRO A 199 -2.72 0.36 2.64
CA PRO A 199 -1.57 0.03 1.81
C PRO A 199 -1.88 -0.87 0.62
N LEU A 200 -2.68 -1.92 0.82
CA LEU A 200 -3.10 -2.82 -0.26
C LEU A 200 -3.94 -2.08 -1.31
N LEU A 201 -4.91 -1.29 -0.85
CA LEU A 201 -5.81 -0.52 -1.71
C LEU A 201 -5.06 0.59 -2.47
N SER A 202 -4.06 1.21 -1.83
CA SER A 202 -3.16 2.16 -2.47
C SER A 202 -2.35 1.49 -3.59
N ASN A 203 -1.78 0.30 -3.34
CA ASN A 203 -1.08 -0.45 -4.37
C ASN A 203 -1.98 -0.85 -5.54
N LEU A 204 -3.21 -1.31 -5.26
CA LEU A 204 -4.20 -1.62 -6.30
C LEU A 204 -4.52 -0.39 -7.17
N TYR A 205 -4.59 0.79 -6.57
CA TYR A 205 -4.81 2.05 -7.29
C TYR A 205 -3.61 2.45 -8.13
N LEU A 206 -2.42 2.46 -7.53
CA LEU A 206 -1.16 2.88 -8.15
C LEU A 206 -0.66 1.91 -9.23
N ASP A 207 -1.15 0.67 -9.29
CA ASP A 207 -0.86 -0.27 -10.40
C ASP A 207 -1.23 0.31 -11.76
N THR A 208 -2.20 1.26 -11.84
CA THR A 208 -2.49 1.99 -13.09
C THR A 208 -1.34 2.86 -13.52
N PHE A 209 -0.78 3.61 -12.57
CA PHE A 209 0.41 4.42 -12.81
C PHE A 209 1.57 3.52 -13.25
N ASP A 210 1.80 2.42 -12.52
CA ASP A 210 2.91 1.50 -12.83
C ASP A 210 2.78 0.95 -14.26
N ARG A 211 1.57 0.59 -14.69
CA ARG A 211 1.28 0.12 -16.06
C ARG A 211 1.37 1.23 -17.10
N GLY A 212 0.92 2.45 -16.80
CA GLY A 212 1.07 3.61 -17.66
C GLY A 212 2.54 3.90 -17.94
N MET A 213 3.37 3.92 -16.90
CA MET A 213 4.82 4.09 -17.05
C MET A 213 5.46 2.99 -17.90
N LEU A 214 5.04 1.74 -17.71
CA LEU A 214 5.53 0.62 -18.54
C LEU A 214 5.12 0.78 -20.00
N GLN A 215 3.88 1.21 -20.27
CA GLN A 215 3.39 1.49 -21.63
C GLN A 215 4.13 2.67 -22.28
N ALA A 216 4.52 3.67 -21.49
CA ALA A 216 5.36 4.77 -21.94
C ALA A 216 6.84 4.37 -22.14
N GLY A 217 7.19 3.10 -21.93
CA GLY A 217 8.55 2.57 -22.11
C GLY A 217 9.46 2.74 -20.90
N TRP A 218 8.91 3.08 -19.73
CA TRP A 218 9.69 3.29 -18.51
C TRP A 218 9.41 2.22 -17.45
N ARG A 219 10.48 1.70 -16.84
CA ARG A 219 10.39 0.84 -15.66
C ARG A 219 10.47 1.72 -14.40
N ALA A 220 9.33 2.03 -13.80
CA ALA A 220 9.26 2.80 -12.58
C ALA A 220 9.42 1.87 -11.36
N ILE A 221 10.48 2.06 -10.59
CA ILE A 221 10.68 1.41 -9.30
C ILE A 221 9.93 2.21 -8.26
N ARG A 222 8.94 1.59 -7.64
CA ARG A 222 8.05 2.25 -6.68
C ARG A 222 8.14 1.65 -5.28
N TYR A 223 8.32 2.51 -4.30
CA TYR A 223 8.19 2.16 -2.89
C TYR A 223 7.18 3.08 -2.21
N SER A 224 5.92 2.65 -2.10
CA SER A 224 4.79 3.48 -1.66
C SER A 224 4.55 4.65 -2.60
N ASP A 225 4.75 5.87 -2.12
CA ASP A 225 4.68 7.17 -2.78
C ASP A 225 6.03 7.63 -3.39
N ASP A 226 7.14 6.95 -3.04
CA ASP A 226 8.46 7.22 -3.61
C ASP A 226 8.64 6.50 -4.96
N LEU A 227 9.01 7.24 -5.99
CA LEU A 227 9.17 6.77 -7.37
C LEU A 227 10.59 7.01 -7.86
N ALA A 228 11.15 6.05 -8.60
CA ALA A 228 12.44 6.19 -9.24
C ALA A 228 12.42 5.53 -10.63
N VAL A 229 12.93 6.23 -11.64
CA VAL A 229 13.15 5.69 -12.99
C VAL A 229 14.62 5.86 -13.34
N ALA A 230 15.33 4.73 -13.44
CA ALA A 230 16.72 4.71 -13.85
C ALA A 230 16.85 4.79 -15.38
N THR A 231 17.81 5.59 -15.89
CA THR A 231 17.99 5.84 -17.32
C THR A 231 19.48 5.99 -17.66
N ALA A 232 19.83 5.81 -18.95
CA ALA A 232 21.19 5.91 -19.42
C ALA A 232 21.69 7.36 -19.58
N SER A 233 20.79 8.34 -19.72
CA SER A 233 21.16 9.73 -19.92
C SER A 233 20.27 10.68 -19.10
N ARG A 234 20.81 11.89 -18.84
CA ARG A 234 20.05 12.96 -18.19
C ARG A 234 18.79 13.35 -18.97
N ALA A 235 18.90 13.41 -20.30
CA ALA A 235 17.78 13.75 -21.16
C ALA A 235 16.66 12.70 -21.07
N ASP A 236 17.03 11.42 -20.97
CA ASP A 236 16.04 10.33 -20.73
C ASP A 236 15.40 10.46 -19.36
N ALA A 237 16.17 10.79 -18.32
CA ALA A 237 15.62 10.99 -16.98
C ALA A 237 14.64 12.17 -16.93
N GLU A 238 14.94 13.27 -17.65
CA GLU A 238 14.02 14.41 -17.77
C GLU A 238 12.72 14.00 -18.51
N ARG A 239 12.82 13.20 -19.58
CA ARG A 239 11.63 12.63 -20.27
C ARG A 239 10.83 11.68 -19.37
N ALA A 240 11.53 10.82 -18.64
CA ALA A 240 10.89 9.93 -17.68
C ALA A 240 10.14 10.70 -16.59
N LEU A 241 10.72 11.79 -16.08
CA LEU A 241 10.05 12.65 -15.08
C LEU A 241 8.79 13.31 -15.64
N ILE A 242 8.81 13.73 -16.92
CA ILE A 242 7.62 14.25 -17.61
C ILE A 242 6.54 13.13 -17.70
N SER A 243 6.94 11.90 -18.06
CA SER A 243 6.01 10.78 -18.10
C SER A 243 5.43 10.46 -16.72
N VAL A 244 6.24 10.51 -15.65
CA VAL A 244 5.73 10.37 -14.26
C VAL A 244 4.66 11.40 -13.97
N PHE A 245 4.89 12.67 -14.32
CA PHE A 245 3.90 13.72 -14.13
C PHE A 245 2.60 13.43 -14.90
N THR A 246 2.71 13.08 -16.19
CA THR A 246 1.55 12.79 -17.06
C THR A 246 0.72 11.61 -16.56
N GLU A 247 1.39 10.51 -16.15
CA GLU A 247 0.71 9.32 -15.67
C GLU A 247 0.06 9.51 -14.28
N LEU A 248 0.67 10.33 -13.41
CA LEU A 248 0.05 10.69 -12.13
C LEU A 248 -1.17 11.59 -12.34
N GLU A 249 -1.09 12.59 -13.22
CA GLU A 249 -2.21 13.48 -13.56
C GLU A 249 -3.38 12.69 -14.17
N ALA A 250 -3.09 11.71 -15.03
CA ALA A 250 -4.10 10.82 -15.63
C ALA A 250 -4.91 10.05 -14.59
N ILE A 251 -4.29 9.74 -13.44
CA ILE A 251 -4.96 9.10 -12.30
C ILE A 251 -5.31 10.08 -11.18
N ARG A 252 -5.33 11.40 -11.45
CA ARG A 252 -5.73 12.47 -10.52
C ARG A 252 -4.87 12.55 -9.25
N LEU A 253 -3.59 12.23 -9.36
CA LEU A 253 -2.60 12.47 -8.32
C LEU A 253 -1.64 13.55 -8.76
N GLU A 254 -1.06 14.23 -7.78
CA GLU A 254 -0.12 15.30 -8.00
C GLU A 254 1.30 14.90 -7.57
N ILE A 255 2.28 15.33 -8.35
CA ILE A 255 3.69 15.21 -7.99
C ILE A 255 4.06 16.26 -6.93
N ASN A 256 4.90 15.89 -5.98
CA ASN A 256 5.54 16.83 -5.08
C ASN A 256 6.75 17.46 -5.76
N THR A 257 6.58 18.62 -6.38
CA THR A 257 7.62 19.31 -7.14
C THR A 257 8.86 19.66 -6.31
N GLY A 258 8.72 19.86 -5.00
CA GLY A 258 9.84 20.14 -4.10
C GLY A 258 10.75 18.94 -3.83
N LYS A 259 10.24 17.71 -4.06
CA LYS A 259 10.98 16.46 -3.85
C LYS A 259 11.27 15.70 -5.15
N SER A 260 10.82 16.23 -6.28
CA SER A 260 10.93 15.56 -7.59
C SER A 260 11.96 16.24 -8.45
N HIS A 261 12.98 15.49 -8.87
CA HIS A 261 14.11 16.01 -9.61
C HIS A 261 14.90 14.89 -10.29
N VAL A 262 15.80 15.27 -11.20
CA VAL A 262 16.73 14.37 -11.87
C VAL A 262 18.10 14.48 -11.20
N VAL A 263 18.72 13.34 -10.90
CA VAL A 263 20.05 13.24 -10.28
C VAL A 263 20.89 12.18 -10.99
N SER A 264 22.23 12.31 -10.91
CA SER A 264 23.11 11.20 -11.25
C SER A 264 23.11 10.13 -10.16
N PHE A 265 23.45 8.89 -10.50
CA PHE A 265 23.59 7.83 -9.47
C PHE A 265 24.70 8.15 -8.47
N ASP A 266 25.73 8.90 -8.84
CA ASP A 266 26.80 9.30 -7.95
C ASP A 266 26.33 10.29 -6.88
N GLU A 267 25.33 11.13 -7.21
CA GLU A 267 24.68 12.06 -6.29
C GLU A 267 23.50 11.41 -5.54
N ALA A 268 22.93 10.33 -6.10
CA ALA A 268 21.79 9.61 -5.54
C ALA A 268 22.15 8.66 -4.38
N SER A 269 23.42 8.54 -4.00
CA SER A 269 23.88 7.69 -2.88
C SER A 269 23.19 8.02 -1.53
N ASP A 270 22.54 9.17 -1.41
CA ASP A 270 21.70 9.58 -0.28
C ASP A 270 20.25 9.07 -0.32
N PHE A 271 19.91 8.12 -1.23
CA PHE A 271 18.55 7.56 -1.31
C PHE A 271 18.09 6.91 0.01
N SER A 272 19.03 6.46 0.84
CA SER A 272 18.74 5.84 2.14
C SER A 272 18.71 6.82 3.33
N ALA A 273 19.28 8.03 3.18
CA ALA A 273 19.49 8.94 4.30
C ALA A 273 18.29 9.84 4.61
N ASN A 274 17.41 10.10 3.64
CA ASN A 274 16.28 11.03 3.78
C ASN A 274 14.89 10.38 3.86
N SER A 275 14.78 9.06 3.80
CA SER A 275 13.54 8.41 4.21
C SER A 275 13.45 8.45 5.74
N PRO A 276 12.48 9.14 6.35
CA PRO A 276 12.29 9.07 7.79
C PRO A 276 12.14 7.58 8.14
N ARG A 277 12.98 7.10 9.06
CA ARG A 277 12.85 5.74 9.60
C ARG A 277 11.42 5.61 10.11
N ARG A 278 10.53 5.05 9.28
CA ARG A 278 9.22 4.62 9.76
C ARG A 278 9.48 3.64 10.88
N PRO A 279 8.79 3.73 12.02
CA PRO A 279 8.84 2.67 13.01
C PRO A 279 8.54 1.39 12.24
N GLN A 280 9.51 0.48 12.24
CA GLN A 280 9.35 -0.85 11.67
C GLN A 280 8.20 -1.49 12.45
N SER A 281 7.07 -1.69 11.79
CA SER A 281 6.11 -2.65 12.28
C SER A 281 6.90 -3.95 12.42
N PRO A 282 6.93 -4.58 13.61
CA PRO A 282 7.71 -5.78 13.78
C PRO A 282 7.18 -6.80 12.78
N ALA A 283 8.03 -7.13 11.81
CA ALA A 283 7.77 -8.21 10.90
C ALA A 283 7.59 -9.46 11.77
N ALA A 284 6.40 -10.03 11.76
CA ALA A 284 6.16 -11.33 12.30
C ALA A 284 7.28 -12.25 11.76
N LYS A 285 8.03 -12.86 12.67
CA LYS A 285 9.02 -13.89 12.32
C LYS A 285 8.23 -15.11 11.84
N CYS A 286 7.82 -15.09 10.59
CA CYS A 286 7.36 -16.27 9.89
C CYS A 286 8.61 -16.95 9.35
N SER A 287 8.89 -18.15 9.80
CA SER A 287 10.00 -19.01 9.33
C SER A 287 9.96 -19.10 7.81
N PRO A 288 11.08 -19.01 7.11
CA PRO A 288 11.11 -19.07 5.65
C PRO A 288 10.80 -20.51 5.20
N THR A 289 9.59 -20.76 4.79
CA THR A 289 9.33 -21.90 3.89
C THR A 289 9.94 -21.52 2.54
N ARG A 290 11.04 -22.19 2.26
CA ARG A 290 11.88 -22.08 1.07
C ARG A 290 11.03 -22.29 -0.18
N TRP A 291 10.63 -21.18 -0.83
CA TRP A 291 10.05 -21.24 -2.17
C TRP A 291 11.15 -21.66 -3.15
N LYS A 292 10.96 -22.82 -3.81
CA LYS A 292 11.78 -23.23 -4.94
C LYS A 292 11.09 -22.74 -6.21
N PRO A 293 11.74 -21.96 -7.08
CA PRO A 293 11.18 -21.66 -8.37
C PRO A 293 11.12 -22.95 -9.19
N SER A 294 9.95 -23.24 -9.76
CA SER A 294 9.79 -24.27 -10.77
C SER A 294 10.56 -23.83 -12.02
N SER A 295 11.57 -24.59 -12.39
CA SER A 295 12.29 -24.44 -13.65
C SER A 295 11.38 -24.79 -14.80
N THR A 296 10.91 -23.79 -15.56
CA THR A 296 10.58 -24.00 -16.99
C THR A 296 10.67 -22.67 -17.71
N SER A 297 11.46 -22.74 -18.80
CA SER A 297 11.45 -21.86 -19.97
C SER A 297 12.23 -20.56 -19.88
N THR A 298 13.46 -20.69 -20.39
CA THR A 298 14.25 -19.65 -21.04
C THR A 298 13.39 -18.81 -21.99
N ASP A 299 13.24 -17.53 -21.65
CA ASP A 299 13.02 -16.51 -22.67
C ASP A 299 13.91 -15.30 -22.32
N ARG A 300 15.13 -15.31 -22.89
CA ARG A 300 16.00 -14.14 -22.92
C ARG A 300 15.56 -13.29 -24.09
N GLY A 301 14.47 -12.53 -23.90
CA GLY A 301 14.01 -11.51 -24.83
C GLY A 301 14.72 -10.20 -24.55
N LEU A 302 15.64 -9.87 -25.43
CA LEU A 302 16.33 -8.60 -25.60
C LEU A 302 15.42 -7.39 -25.35
N TRP A 303 15.79 -6.60 -24.38
CA TRP A 303 15.24 -5.27 -24.17
C TRP A 303 16.07 -4.27 -24.99
N SER A 304 15.61 -3.98 -26.22
CA SER A 304 16.08 -2.83 -27.01
C SER A 304 15.08 -1.69 -26.77
N GLY A 305 15.56 -0.61 -26.13
CA GLY A 305 14.82 0.64 -26.03
C GLY A 305 14.45 1.18 -27.42
N PRO A 306 13.46 2.08 -27.56
CA PRO A 306 13.08 2.63 -28.85
C PRO A 306 14.25 3.34 -29.49
N ALA A 307 14.67 2.89 -30.68
CA ALA A 307 15.64 3.56 -31.50
C ALA A 307 15.10 4.95 -31.86
N ALA A 308 15.95 5.97 -31.68
CA ALA A 308 15.69 7.30 -32.23
C ALA A 308 15.54 7.14 -33.75
N THR A 309 14.37 7.46 -34.25
CA THR A 309 14.16 7.71 -35.70
C THR A 309 14.41 9.19 -35.93
N ASP A 310 15.31 9.45 -36.87
CA ASP A 310 15.62 10.77 -37.44
C ASP A 310 14.37 11.52 -37.94
#